data_09f8e70ba2c4647b61abd24dc0111e78
#
_entry.id   09f8e70ba2c4647b61abd24dc0111e78
#
_cell.length_a   1.000
_cell.length_b   1.000
_cell.length_c   1.000
_cell.angle_alpha   90.00
_cell.angle_beta   90.00
_cell.angle_gamma   90.00
#
_symmetry.space_group_name_H-M   'P 1'
#
loop_
_entity.id
_entity.type
_entity.pdbx_description
1 polymer ?
#
loop_
_entity_poly.entity_id
_entity_poly.type
_entity_poly.pdbx_seq_one_letter_code
_entity_poly.pdbx_strand_id
1 'polypeptide(L)'
;MTIQERIEELQEARKMRILWQERENFLSRPIVQDLTMIDELWRRAFANKPNVRQRKAFVFVVLYFFSPSKLAGGKIIRQVMQKLSRITGCTKSVLSHNCDDVVMHYHLYRDFRQRVKKVADVLVELLMEKGYSEEDFLCIYEIGQET
;
A
#
# COMPACT_ATOMS: atom_id res chain seq x y z
N MET A 1 -25.29 21.67 -28.87
CA MET A 1 -25.54 20.27 -28.50
C MET A 1 -27.04 19.99 -28.51
N THR A 2 -27.44 18.97 -29.24
CA THR A 2 -28.82 18.51 -29.26
C THR A 2 -29.16 17.70 -28.00
N ILE A 3 -30.46 17.50 -27.77
CA ILE A 3 -30.93 16.65 -26.66
C ILE A 3 -30.40 15.22 -26.84
N GLN A 4 -30.43 14.71 -28.06
CA GLN A 4 -29.92 13.37 -28.40
C GLN A 4 -28.44 13.22 -28.03
N GLU A 5 -27.60 14.15 -28.46
CA GLU A 5 -26.17 14.16 -28.19
C GLU A 5 -25.89 14.20 -26.69
N ARG A 6 -26.65 15.01 -25.96
CA ARG A 6 -26.50 15.14 -24.52
C ARG A 6 -26.83 13.84 -23.80
N ILE A 7 -27.89 13.15 -24.23
CA ILE A 7 -28.27 11.85 -23.68
C ILE A 7 -27.18 10.81 -23.95
N GLU A 8 -26.66 10.77 -25.17
CA GLU A 8 -25.59 9.82 -25.55
C GLU A 8 -24.32 10.05 -24.76
N GLU A 9 -23.89 11.29 -24.59
CA GLU A 9 -22.74 11.64 -23.78
C GLU A 9 -22.93 11.26 -22.32
N LEU A 10 -24.14 11.48 -21.79
CA LEU A 10 -24.45 11.11 -20.41
C LEU A 10 -24.41 9.58 -20.20
N GLN A 11 -24.94 8.82 -21.15
CA GLN A 11 -24.89 7.35 -21.10
C GLN A 11 -23.44 6.85 -21.15
N GLU A 12 -22.61 7.44 -22.02
CA GLU A 12 -21.19 7.08 -22.12
C GLU A 12 -20.44 7.42 -20.84
N ALA A 13 -20.66 8.60 -20.27
CA ALA A 13 -20.05 9.01 -19.01
C ALA A 13 -20.40 8.05 -17.86
N ARG A 14 -21.66 7.57 -17.81
CA ARG A 14 -22.08 6.60 -16.79
C ARG A 14 -21.39 5.26 -16.97
N LYS A 15 -21.25 4.77 -18.20
CA LYS A 15 -20.51 3.54 -18.48
C LYS A 15 -19.05 3.64 -18.02
N MET A 16 -18.40 4.74 -18.36
CA MET A 16 -17.01 4.98 -17.97
C MET A 16 -16.86 5.03 -16.44
N ARG A 17 -17.79 5.69 -15.74
CA ARG A 17 -17.78 5.75 -14.28
C ARG A 17 -17.88 4.38 -13.66
N ILE A 18 -18.76 3.51 -14.16
CA ILE A 18 -18.93 2.14 -13.66
C ILE A 18 -17.65 1.35 -13.86
N LEU A 19 -17.03 1.41 -15.03
CA LEU A 19 -15.78 0.73 -15.33
C LEU A 19 -14.65 1.20 -14.41
N TRP A 20 -14.51 2.51 -14.21
CA TRP A 20 -13.51 3.07 -13.32
C TRP A 20 -13.74 2.68 -11.86
N GLN A 21 -15.00 2.62 -11.43
CA GLN A 21 -15.35 2.20 -10.08
C GLN A 21 -14.97 0.73 -9.84
N GLU A 22 -15.25 -0.14 -10.80
CA GLU A 22 -14.86 -1.56 -10.72
C GLU A 22 -13.36 -1.73 -10.65
N ARG A 23 -12.61 -0.95 -11.44
CA ARG A 23 -11.15 -0.94 -11.42
C ARG A 23 -10.60 -0.46 -10.08
N GLU A 24 -11.16 0.63 -9.54
CA GLU A 24 -10.79 1.15 -8.22
C GLU A 24 -11.04 0.12 -7.14
N ASN A 25 -12.19 -0.53 -7.16
CA ASN A 25 -12.53 -1.58 -6.19
C ASN A 25 -11.53 -2.74 -6.25
N PHE A 26 -11.16 -3.16 -7.45
CA PHE A 26 -10.16 -4.23 -7.64
C PHE A 26 -8.79 -3.81 -7.09
N LEU A 27 -8.30 -2.62 -7.45
CA LEU A 27 -6.99 -2.12 -7.04
C LEU A 27 -6.91 -1.78 -5.55
N SER A 28 -8.06 -1.51 -4.91
CA SER A 28 -8.13 -1.19 -3.49
C SER A 28 -8.17 -2.42 -2.58
N ARG A 29 -8.31 -3.62 -3.15
CA ARG A 29 -8.35 -4.85 -2.36
C ARG A 29 -6.99 -5.10 -1.71
N PRO A 30 -6.96 -5.47 -0.43
CA PRO A 30 -5.71 -5.90 0.20
C PRO A 30 -5.11 -7.10 -0.53
N ILE A 31 -3.81 -7.05 -0.78
CA ILE A 31 -3.06 -8.19 -1.34
C ILE A 31 -2.93 -9.27 -0.27
N VAL A 32 -2.70 -8.86 0.98
CA VAL A 32 -2.60 -9.73 2.13
C VAL A 32 -3.66 -9.31 3.15
N GLN A 33 -4.39 -10.28 3.72
CA GLN A 33 -5.45 -10.02 4.70
C GLN A 33 -5.07 -10.46 6.12
N ASP A 34 -4.09 -11.35 6.25
CA ASP A 34 -3.63 -11.83 7.54
C ASP A 34 -2.76 -10.78 8.24
N LEU A 35 -3.33 -10.09 9.21
CA LEU A 35 -2.65 -9.00 9.93
C LEU A 35 -1.48 -9.48 10.80
N THR A 36 -1.40 -10.76 11.13
CA THR A 36 -0.26 -11.31 11.89
C THR A 36 1.04 -11.23 11.11
N MET A 37 0.95 -11.15 9.78
CA MET A 37 2.12 -10.98 8.92
C MET A 37 2.82 -9.63 9.15
N ILE A 38 2.09 -8.62 9.62
CA ILE A 38 2.67 -7.32 9.98
C ILE A 38 3.63 -7.47 11.16
N ASP A 39 3.24 -8.23 12.19
CA ASP A 39 4.10 -8.49 13.36
C ASP A 39 5.37 -9.24 12.96
N GLU A 40 5.21 -10.27 12.14
CA GLU A 40 6.35 -11.07 11.68
C GLU A 40 7.29 -10.25 10.79
N LEU A 41 6.73 -9.41 9.91
CA LEU A 41 7.52 -8.52 9.08
C LEU A 41 8.38 -7.57 9.94
N TRP A 42 7.76 -6.96 10.94
CA TRP A 42 8.48 -6.06 11.86
C TRP A 42 9.67 -6.76 12.53
N ARG A 43 9.44 -7.95 13.07
CA ARG A 43 10.48 -8.72 13.74
C ARG A 43 11.63 -9.12 12.82
N ARG A 44 11.30 -9.50 11.57
CA ARG A 44 12.32 -9.90 10.59
C ARG A 44 13.05 -8.72 9.95
N ALA A 45 12.35 -7.64 9.74
CA ALA A 45 12.94 -6.45 9.10
C ALA A 45 13.87 -5.69 10.05
N PHE A 46 13.59 -5.70 11.35
CA PHE A 46 14.30 -4.87 12.32
C PHE A 46 14.75 -5.66 13.54
N ALA A 47 16.07 -5.87 13.64
CA ALA A 47 16.67 -6.48 14.84
C ALA A 47 16.64 -5.53 16.04
N ASN A 48 16.78 -4.22 15.76
CA ASN A 48 16.72 -3.15 16.74
C ASN A 48 15.64 -2.16 16.36
N LYS A 49 15.28 -1.24 17.27
CA LYS A 49 14.29 -0.22 17.00
C LYS A 49 14.69 0.58 15.73
N PRO A 50 13.82 0.63 14.71
CA PRO A 50 14.14 1.35 13.48
C PRO A 50 14.15 2.86 13.69
N ASN A 51 14.95 3.56 12.89
CA ASN A 51 14.89 5.01 12.80
C ASN A 51 13.62 5.46 12.04
N VAL A 52 13.40 6.78 11.98
CA VAL A 52 12.19 7.33 11.33
C VAL A 52 12.08 6.92 9.86
N ARG A 53 13.18 6.92 9.12
CA ARG A 53 13.20 6.56 7.69
C ARG A 53 12.88 5.09 7.47
N GLN A 54 13.44 4.22 8.28
CA GLN A 54 13.13 2.78 8.24
C GLN A 54 11.68 2.51 8.61
N ARG A 55 11.17 3.19 9.63
CA ARG A 55 9.77 3.09 10.03
C ARG A 55 8.83 3.52 8.91
N LYS A 56 9.12 4.63 8.23
CA LYS A 56 8.31 5.10 7.10
C LYS A 56 8.32 4.11 5.94
N ALA A 57 9.45 3.50 5.63
CA ALA A 57 9.52 2.45 4.61
C ALA A 57 8.66 1.24 4.99
N PHE A 58 8.69 0.83 6.24
CA PHE A 58 7.82 -0.23 6.77
C PHE A 58 6.35 0.14 6.62
N VAL A 59 5.97 1.36 7.00
CA VAL A 59 4.59 1.86 6.86
C VAL A 59 4.14 1.81 5.40
N PHE A 60 4.98 2.25 4.47
CA PHE A 60 4.67 2.19 3.05
C PHE A 60 4.37 0.76 2.58
N VAL A 61 5.22 -0.18 2.95
CA VAL A 61 5.05 -1.59 2.57
C VAL A 61 3.75 -2.17 3.16
N VAL A 62 3.47 -1.89 4.42
CA VAL A 62 2.23 -2.32 5.07
C VAL A 62 1.01 -1.73 4.36
N LEU A 63 1.02 -0.45 4.03
CA LEU A 63 -0.09 0.18 3.31
C LEU A 63 -0.30 -0.46 1.93
N TYR A 64 0.78 -0.69 1.21
CA TYR A 64 0.70 -1.28 -0.13
C TYR A 64 0.05 -2.68 -0.11
N PHE A 65 0.42 -3.51 0.84
CA PHE A 65 -0.07 -4.90 0.91
C PHE A 65 -1.42 -5.03 1.62
N PHE A 66 -1.67 -4.23 2.64
CA PHE A 66 -2.81 -4.42 3.55
C PHE A 66 -3.89 -3.35 3.41
N SER A 67 -3.56 -2.19 2.87
CA SER A 67 -4.50 -1.07 2.72
C SER A 67 -4.09 -0.14 1.57
N PRO A 68 -4.03 -0.65 0.32
CA PRO A 68 -3.48 0.10 -0.81
C PRO A 68 -4.25 1.39 -1.14
N SER A 69 -5.53 1.47 -0.84
CA SER A 69 -6.32 2.68 -1.08
C SER A 69 -5.76 3.90 -0.37
N LYS A 70 -5.11 3.73 0.79
CA LYS A 70 -4.49 4.84 1.52
C LYS A 70 -3.37 5.50 0.71
N LEU A 71 -2.61 4.74 -0.05
CA LEU A 71 -1.54 5.28 -0.90
C LEU A 71 -2.07 6.14 -2.05
N ALA A 72 -3.34 5.94 -2.43
CA ALA A 72 -4.02 6.72 -3.48
C ALA A 72 -4.88 7.85 -2.92
N GLY A 73 -4.73 8.20 -1.64
CA GLY A 73 -5.50 9.27 -1.00
C GLY A 73 -6.80 8.82 -0.36
N GLY A 74 -7.08 7.53 -0.35
CA GLY A 74 -8.25 6.97 0.32
C GLY A 74 -8.07 6.81 1.83
N LYS A 75 -8.98 6.08 2.44
CA LYS A 75 -8.94 5.80 3.88
C LYS A 75 -8.13 4.56 4.16
N ILE A 76 -7.38 4.57 5.27
CA ILE A 76 -6.71 3.38 5.77
C ILE A 76 -7.74 2.44 6.42
N ILE A 77 -7.54 1.13 6.27
CA ILE A 77 -8.31 0.13 6.98
C ILE A 77 -8.02 0.25 8.47
N ARG A 78 -9.07 0.34 9.29
CA ARG A 78 -8.97 0.62 10.73
C ARG A 78 -8.05 -0.36 11.45
N GLN A 79 -8.18 -1.65 11.19
CA GLN A 79 -7.39 -2.69 11.82
C GLN A 79 -5.89 -2.56 11.48
N VAL A 80 -5.59 -2.11 10.27
CA VAL A 80 -4.20 -1.84 9.83
C VAL A 80 -3.61 -0.68 10.62
N MET A 81 -4.35 0.41 10.79
CA MET A 81 -3.90 1.55 11.61
C MET A 81 -3.67 1.15 13.06
N GLN A 82 -4.59 0.38 13.66
CA GLN A 82 -4.45 -0.09 15.03
C GLN A 82 -3.21 -0.96 15.20
N LYS A 83 -2.95 -1.85 14.24
CA LYS A 83 -1.78 -2.73 14.25
C LYS A 83 -0.48 -1.94 14.13
N LEU A 84 -0.43 -0.99 13.20
CA LEU A 84 0.72 -0.10 13.02
C LEU A 84 1.01 0.72 14.28
N SER A 85 -0.02 1.28 14.90
CA SER A 85 0.12 2.05 16.15
C SER A 85 0.72 1.20 17.27
N ARG A 86 0.25 -0.02 17.42
CA ARG A 86 0.73 -0.95 18.44
C ARG A 86 2.20 -1.34 18.22
N ILE A 87 2.54 -1.72 17.01
CA ILE A 87 3.88 -2.24 16.68
C ILE A 87 4.93 -1.14 16.72
N THR A 88 4.62 0.01 16.13
CA THR A 88 5.58 1.13 16.05
C THR A 88 5.70 1.90 17.35
N GLY A 89 4.72 1.78 18.23
CA GLY A 89 4.64 2.62 19.43
C GLY A 89 4.27 4.08 19.14
N CYS A 90 3.90 4.39 17.90
CA CYS A 90 3.54 5.75 17.49
C CYS A 90 2.06 6.02 17.70
N THR A 91 1.72 7.27 17.98
CA THR A 91 0.32 7.70 18.02
C THR A 91 -0.31 7.64 16.64
N LYS A 92 -1.63 7.58 16.59
CA LYS A 92 -2.37 7.64 15.32
C LYS A 92 -2.09 8.92 14.54
N SER A 93 -1.87 10.03 15.24
CA SER A 93 -1.52 11.32 14.63
C SER A 93 -0.19 11.26 13.89
N VAL A 94 0.85 10.73 14.53
CA VAL A 94 2.18 10.55 13.91
C VAL A 94 2.09 9.61 12.72
N LEU A 95 1.39 8.49 12.85
CA LEU A 95 1.21 7.54 11.74
C LEU A 95 0.43 8.15 10.58
N SER A 96 -0.60 8.96 10.86
CA SER A 96 -1.36 9.65 9.84
C SER A 96 -0.46 10.56 9.01
N HIS A 97 0.43 11.33 9.66
CA HIS A 97 1.44 12.13 8.97
C HIS A 97 2.41 11.27 8.16
N ASN A 98 2.86 10.16 8.72
CA ASN A 98 3.72 9.22 7.98
C ASN A 98 3.03 8.68 6.73
N CYS A 99 1.75 8.33 6.81
CA CYS A 99 0.98 7.85 5.68
C CYS A 99 0.85 8.89 4.56
N ASP A 100 0.73 10.16 4.93
CA ASP A 100 0.66 11.25 3.95
C ASP A 100 2.03 11.50 3.30
N ASP A 101 3.12 11.34 4.05
CA ASP A 101 4.47 11.60 3.58
C ASP A 101 5.03 10.50 2.67
N VAL A 102 4.71 9.22 2.94
CA VAL A 102 5.40 8.10 2.31
C VAL A 102 5.20 8.01 0.79
N VAL A 103 4.04 8.43 0.30
CA VAL A 103 3.77 8.45 -1.15
C VAL A 103 4.68 9.47 -1.84
N MET A 104 4.79 10.66 -1.27
CA MET A 104 5.67 11.71 -1.78
C MET A 104 7.13 11.29 -1.72
N HIS A 105 7.57 10.71 -0.61
CA HIS A 105 8.93 10.21 -0.45
C HIS A 105 9.26 9.11 -1.48
N TYR A 106 8.32 8.22 -1.74
CA TYR A 106 8.49 7.18 -2.75
C TYR A 106 8.72 7.77 -4.14
N HIS A 107 7.97 8.81 -4.51
CA HIS A 107 8.12 9.46 -5.81
C HIS A 107 9.40 10.30 -5.92
N LEU A 108 9.82 10.97 -4.86
CA LEU A 108 10.89 11.95 -4.88
C LEU A 108 12.27 11.40 -4.52
N TYR A 109 12.36 10.39 -3.66
CA TYR A 109 13.63 9.96 -3.08
C TYR A 109 13.98 8.52 -3.45
N ARG A 110 15.06 8.38 -4.22
CA ARG A 110 15.59 7.08 -4.61
C ARG A 110 15.98 6.22 -3.41
N ASP A 111 16.61 6.83 -2.41
CA ASP A 111 17.02 6.12 -1.18
C ASP A 111 15.82 5.53 -0.45
N PHE A 112 14.69 6.26 -0.44
CA PHE A 112 13.46 5.76 0.16
C PHE A 112 12.92 4.56 -0.61
N ARG A 113 12.91 4.62 -1.95
CA ARG A 113 12.49 3.47 -2.78
C ARG A 113 13.35 2.24 -2.52
N GLN A 114 14.66 2.42 -2.35
CA GLN A 114 15.57 1.32 -2.02
C GLN A 114 15.28 0.70 -0.66
N ARG A 115 14.94 1.51 0.34
CA ARG A 115 14.52 1.03 1.66
C ARG A 115 13.20 0.28 1.60
N VAL A 116 12.23 0.81 0.85
CA VAL A 116 10.95 0.14 0.59
C VAL A 116 11.19 -1.23 -0.05
N LYS A 117 12.07 -1.30 -1.03
CA LYS A 117 12.42 -2.56 -1.69
C LYS A 117 12.97 -3.58 -0.70
N LYS A 118 13.90 -3.18 0.17
CA LYS A 118 14.47 -4.09 1.18
C LYS A 118 13.42 -4.65 2.11
N VAL A 119 12.52 -3.82 2.60
CA VAL A 119 11.41 -4.26 3.47
C VAL A 119 10.45 -5.14 2.70
N ALA A 120 10.12 -4.78 1.46
CA ALA A 120 9.23 -5.59 0.61
C ALA A 120 9.83 -6.97 0.33
N ASP A 121 11.12 -7.07 0.08
CA ASP A 121 11.81 -8.35 -0.14
C ASP A 121 11.68 -9.27 1.09
N VAL A 122 11.84 -8.73 2.30
CA VAL A 122 11.64 -9.48 3.54
C VAL A 122 10.21 -10.00 3.65
N LEU A 123 9.22 -9.16 3.33
CA LEU A 123 7.82 -9.58 3.37
C LEU A 123 7.51 -10.66 2.32
N VAL A 124 8.02 -10.51 1.10
CA VAL A 124 7.84 -11.52 0.04
C VAL A 124 8.39 -12.87 0.49
N GLU A 125 9.60 -12.89 1.03
CA GLU A 125 10.22 -14.11 1.56
C GLU A 125 9.35 -14.76 2.63
N LEU A 126 8.84 -13.95 3.56
CA LEU A 126 7.93 -14.41 4.61
C LEU A 126 6.64 -14.99 4.04
N LEU A 127 6.04 -14.32 3.06
CA LEU A 127 4.80 -14.78 2.42
C LEU A 127 5.00 -16.08 1.64
N MET A 128 6.13 -16.24 0.97
CA MET A 128 6.47 -17.50 0.27
C MET A 128 6.59 -18.66 1.26
N GLU A 129 7.17 -18.45 2.43
CA GLU A 129 7.21 -19.45 3.51
C GLU A 129 5.81 -19.87 3.97
N LYS A 130 4.83 -18.96 3.88
CA LYS A 130 3.44 -19.21 4.27
C LYS A 130 2.57 -19.80 3.14
N GLY A 131 3.17 -20.07 1.99
CA GLY A 131 2.49 -20.74 0.88
C GLY A 131 1.90 -19.81 -0.19
N TYR A 132 2.15 -18.51 -0.12
CA TYR A 132 1.77 -17.60 -1.20
C TYR A 132 2.64 -17.83 -2.44
N SER A 133 2.07 -17.69 -3.64
CA SER A 133 2.80 -17.88 -4.89
C SER A 133 3.41 -16.58 -5.41
N GLU A 134 4.42 -16.69 -6.27
CA GLU A 134 5.04 -15.52 -6.91
C GLU A 134 4.02 -14.68 -7.69
N GLU A 135 3.00 -15.29 -8.27
CA GLU A 135 1.96 -14.60 -9.02
C GLU A 135 1.20 -13.58 -8.16
N ASP A 136 1.09 -13.84 -6.86
CA ASP A 136 0.44 -12.92 -5.92
C ASP A 136 1.25 -11.63 -5.74
N PHE A 137 2.52 -11.60 -6.16
CA PHE A 137 3.47 -10.51 -5.89
C PHE A 137 4.02 -9.84 -7.15
N LEU A 138 3.49 -10.09 -8.34
CA LEU A 138 4.01 -9.51 -9.58
C LEU A 138 4.17 -7.98 -9.50
N CYS A 139 3.23 -7.30 -8.86
CA CYS A 139 3.28 -5.85 -8.67
C CYS A 139 4.46 -5.39 -7.82
N ILE A 140 4.99 -6.25 -6.94
CA ILE A 140 6.09 -5.93 -6.02
C ILE A 140 7.42 -5.91 -6.74
N TYR A 141 7.60 -6.82 -7.71
CA TYR A 141 8.83 -6.84 -8.52
C TYR A 141 8.96 -5.58 -9.36
N GLU A 142 7.85 -4.95 -9.76
CA GLU A 142 7.85 -3.67 -10.44
C GLU A 142 8.44 -2.55 -9.57
N ILE A 143 8.18 -2.55 -8.26
CA ILE A 143 8.78 -1.60 -7.32
C ILE A 143 10.31 -1.69 -7.38
N GLY A 144 10.86 -2.92 -7.49
CA GLY A 144 12.30 -3.14 -7.61
C GLY A 144 12.89 -2.69 -8.94
N GLN A 145 12.13 -2.67 -10.00
CA GLN A 145 12.56 -2.32 -11.36
C GLN A 145 12.61 -0.81 -11.60
N GLU A 146 11.86 -0.03 -10.83
CA GLU A 146 11.82 1.42 -10.95
C GLU A 146 13.05 2.13 -10.37
N THR A 147 13.95 1.40 -9.79
CA THR A 147 15.20 1.94 -9.24
C THR A 147 16.35 1.85 -10.22
#